data_f0b034faddbca17cc1ea445abc89b04d
#
_entry.id   f0b034faddbca17cc1ea445abc89b04d
#
_cell.length_a   1.000
_cell.length_b   1.000
_cell.length_c   1.000
_cell.angle_alpha   90.00
_cell.angle_beta   90.00
_cell.angle_gamma   90.00
#
_symmetry.space_group_name_H-M   'P 1'
#
loop_
_entity.id
_entity.type
_entity.pdbx_description
1 polymer ?
#
loop_
_entity_poly.entity_id
_entity_poly.type
_entity_poly.pdbx_seq_one_letter_code
_entity_poly.pdbx_strand_id
1 'polypeptide(L)'
;MGQDALQVLPPELEATAGQWEALTSQLAGAPPSPGQPFQATTAAVNAVNAAIGVTAASFTARTQETVGGVTTAAGGYTAQEATSAADIAAITGVTVV
;
A
#
# COMPACT_ATOMS: atom_id res chain seq x y z
N MET A 1 -11.02 -6.42 -30.15
CA MET A 1 -11.12 -5.50 -29.05
C MET A 1 -11.36 -6.27 -27.75
N GLY A 2 -10.92 -5.84 -26.65
CA GLY A 2 -11.24 -6.42 -25.37
C GLY A 2 -10.14 -7.23 -24.74
N GLN A 3 -9.31 -7.93 -25.50
CA GLN A 3 -8.21 -8.67 -24.89
C GLN A 3 -7.10 -7.77 -24.34
N ASP A 4 -6.96 -6.60 -24.94
CA ASP A 4 -6.02 -5.59 -24.46
C ASP A 4 -6.70 -4.59 -23.51
N ALA A 5 -7.94 -4.84 -23.14
CA ALA A 5 -8.65 -3.98 -22.21
C ALA A 5 -8.00 -4.05 -20.82
N LEU A 6 -8.12 -2.95 -20.09
CA LEU A 6 -7.63 -2.88 -18.72
C LEU A 6 -8.32 -3.93 -17.85
N GLN A 7 -7.53 -4.75 -17.22
CA GLN A 7 -8.03 -5.71 -16.24
C GLN A 7 -7.54 -5.32 -14.85
N VAL A 8 -8.44 -5.44 -13.88
CA VAL A 8 -8.11 -5.27 -12.48
C VAL A 8 -8.24 -6.64 -11.81
N LEU A 9 -7.12 -7.11 -11.25
CA LEU A 9 -7.06 -8.38 -10.54
C LEU A 9 -6.91 -8.11 -9.04
N PRO A 10 -8.01 -8.19 -8.28
CA PRO A 10 -7.98 -7.89 -6.84
C PRO A 10 -6.90 -8.63 -6.06
N PRO A 11 -6.61 -9.92 -6.32
CA PRO A 11 -5.50 -10.59 -5.62
C PRO A 11 -4.14 -9.96 -5.87
N GLU A 12 -3.90 -9.40 -7.05
CA GLU A 12 -2.65 -8.71 -7.35
C GLU A 12 -2.55 -7.38 -6.61
N LEU A 13 -3.65 -6.66 -6.48
CA LEU A 13 -3.69 -5.43 -5.67
C LEU A 13 -3.39 -5.74 -4.22
N GLU A 14 -3.98 -6.79 -3.67
CA GLU A 14 -3.74 -7.20 -2.29
C GLU A 14 -2.29 -7.63 -2.08
N ALA A 15 -1.71 -8.37 -3.02
CA ALA A 15 -0.31 -8.78 -2.97
C ALA A 15 0.62 -7.56 -3.00
N THR A 16 0.35 -6.58 -3.86
CA THR A 16 1.13 -5.35 -3.94
C THR A 16 1.04 -4.55 -2.65
N ALA A 17 -0.15 -4.43 -2.07
CA ALA A 17 -0.34 -3.76 -0.80
C ALA A 17 0.46 -4.44 0.32
N GLY A 18 0.47 -5.77 0.35
CA GLY A 18 1.26 -6.55 1.30
C GLY A 18 2.76 -6.33 1.13
N GLN A 19 3.25 -6.23 -0.10
CA GLN A 19 4.66 -5.94 -0.37
C GLN A 19 5.06 -4.55 0.12
N TRP A 20 4.22 -3.55 -0.09
CA TRP A 20 4.47 -2.19 0.39
C TRP A 20 4.50 -2.14 1.91
N GLU A 21 3.60 -2.85 2.56
CA GLU A 21 3.56 -2.94 4.01
C GLU A 21 4.84 -3.58 4.56
N ALA A 22 5.29 -4.68 3.93
CA ALA A 22 6.54 -5.35 4.31
C ALA A 22 7.76 -4.43 4.12
N LEU A 23 7.83 -3.70 3.01
CA LEU A 23 8.91 -2.74 2.76
C LEU A 23 8.89 -1.61 3.78
N THR A 24 7.70 -1.14 4.13
CA THR A 24 7.54 -0.06 5.12
C THR A 24 8.04 -0.48 6.48
N SER A 25 7.87 -1.75 6.85
CA SER A 25 8.37 -2.28 8.12
C SER A 25 9.90 -2.18 8.24
N GLN A 26 10.61 -2.18 7.12
CA GLN A 26 12.06 -2.05 7.12
C GLN A 26 12.54 -0.65 7.50
N LEU A 27 11.66 0.36 7.46
CA LEU A 27 11.99 1.71 7.89
C LEU A 27 12.06 1.88 9.41
N ALA A 28 11.59 0.89 10.16
CA ALA A 28 11.54 0.96 11.61
C ALA A 28 12.87 0.59 12.30
N GLY A 29 13.94 0.37 11.53
CA GLY A 29 15.24 0.03 12.06
C GLY A 29 15.83 1.16 12.90
N ALA A 30 16.56 0.79 13.96
CA ALA A 30 17.27 1.76 14.76
C ALA A 30 18.49 2.30 14.01
N PRO A 31 18.77 3.61 14.11
CA PRO A 31 19.99 4.17 13.52
C PRO A 31 21.24 3.66 14.23
N PRO A 32 22.39 3.68 13.56
CA PRO A 32 23.66 3.33 14.22
C PRO A 32 23.94 4.22 15.42
N SER A 33 24.60 3.66 16.43
CA SER A 33 25.00 4.42 17.60
C SER A 33 26.03 5.47 17.22
N PRO A 34 25.86 6.74 17.61
CA PRO A 34 26.75 7.81 17.19
C PRO A 34 28.04 7.93 17.99
N GLY A 35 28.24 7.16 19.04
CA GLY A 35 29.44 7.22 19.87
C GLY A 35 29.27 8.07 21.11
N GLN A 36 30.35 8.76 21.53
CA GLN A 36 30.40 9.49 22.79
C GLN A 36 29.49 10.72 22.77
N PRO A 37 28.66 10.93 23.81
CA PRO A 37 27.63 11.98 23.79
C PRO A 37 28.17 13.41 23.91
N PHE A 38 29.40 13.60 24.35
CA PHE A 38 29.98 14.95 24.53
C PHE A 38 30.71 15.47 23.29
N GLN A 39 30.76 14.73 22.21
CA GLN A 39 31.41 15.17 20.98
C GLN A 39 30.41 15.94 20.11
N ALA A 40 30.88 17.04 19.50
CA ALA A 40 30.04 17.82 18.60
C ALA A 40 29.53 17.00 17.42
N THR A 41 30.36 16.11 16.89
CA THR A 41 29.99 15.19 15.80
C THR A 41 28.86 14.26 16.23
N THR A 42 28.89 13.78 17.48
CA THR A 42 27.85 12.94 18.04
C THR A 42 26.51 13.69 18.09
N ALA A 43 26.55 14.96 18.53
CA ALA A 43 25.35 15.80 18.57
C ALA A 43 24.78 16.01 17.17
N ALA A 44 25.62 16.24 16.18
CA ALA A 44 25.20 16.38 14.78
C ALA A 44 24.58 15.09 14.24
N VAL A 45 25.18 13.94 14.51
CA VAL A 45 24.65 12.65 14.12
C VAL A 45 23.30 12.38 14.77
N ASN A 46 23.15 12.69 16.05
CA ASN A 46 21.87 12.55 16.76
C ASN A 46 20.78 13.42 16.13
N ALA A 47 21.11 14.66 15.76
CA ALA A 47 20.14 15.56 15.12
C ALA A 47 19.69 15.03 13.76
N VAL A 48 20.63 14.54 12.95
CA VAL A 48 20.32 13.93 11.65
C VAL A 48 19.47 12.66 11.84
N ASN A 49 19.84 11.80 12.77
CA ASN A 49 19.09 10.59 13.06
C ASN A 49 17.65 10.89 13.51
N ALA A 50 17.48 11.93 14.33
CA ALA A 50 16.15 12.37 14.76
C ALA A 50 15.31 12.84 13.57
N ALA A 51 15.90 13.63 12.67
CA ALA A 51 15.22 14.11 11.47
C ALA A 51 14.84 12.95 10.53
N ILE A 52 15.73 12.00 10.36
CA ILE A 52 15.45 10.79 9.57
C ILE A 52 14.30 10.00 10.20
N GLY A 53 14.28 9.87 11.53
CA GLY A 53 13.22 9.17 12.24
C GLY A 53 11.86 9.81 12.02
N VAL A 54 11.77 11.14 12.08
CA VAL A 54 10.53 11.87 11.82
C VAL A 54 10.07 11.64 10.37
N THR A 55 10.98 11.75 9.42
CA THR A 55 10.68 11.56 8.01
C THR A 55 10.23 10.11 7.73
N ALA A 56 10.90 9.13 8.32
CA ALA A 56 10.54 7.73 8.19
C ALA A 56 9.16 7.44 8.76
N ALA A 57 8.83 8.01 9.92
CA ALA A 57 7.50 7.86 10.52
C ALA A 57 6.41 8.47 9.65
N SER A 58 6.66 9.65 9.08
CA SER A 58 5.71 10.31 8.17
C SER A 58 5.52 9.48 6.89
N PHE A 59 6.60 8.98 6.32
CA PHE A 59 6.55 8.13 5.13
C PHE A 59 5.78 6.84 5.42
N THR A 60 6.06 6.20 6.55
CA THR A 60 5.35 4.98 6.99
C THR A 60 3.85 5.23 7.09
N ALA A 61 3.45 6.32 7.75
CA ALA A 61 2.04 6.65 7.89
C ALA A 61 1.35 6.83 6.53
N ARG A 62 2.01 7.52 5.60
CA ARG A 62 1.47 7.74 4.26
C ARG A 62 1.39 6.45 3.45
N THR A 63 2.39 5.59 3.56
CA THR A 63 2.38 4.29 2.88
C THR A 63 1.29 3.40 3.43
N GLN A 64 1.09 3.36 4.74
CA GLN A 64 0.01 2.59 5.37
C GLN A 64 -1.36 3.08 4.93
N GLU A 65 -1.54 4.38 4.80
CA GLU A 65 -2.77 4.97 4.28
C GLU A 65 -3.02 4.52 2.83
N THR A 66 -1.98 4.54 2.00
CA THR A 66 -2.07 4.08 0.62
C THR A 66 -2.37 2.58 0.55
N VAL A 67 -1.71 1.78 1.37
CA VAL A 67 -1.98 0.32 1.48
C VAL A 67 -3.43 0.08 1.85
N GLY A 68 -3.96 0.82 2.82
CA GLY A 68 -5.37 0.73 3.21
C GLY A 68 -6.30 1.06 2.06
N GLY A 69 -5.98 2.10 1.29
CA GLY A 69 -6.74 2.49 0.11
C GLY A 69 -6.73 1.42 -0.98
N VAL A 70 -5.58 0.84 -1.26
CA VAL A 70 -5.45 -0.22 -2.27
C VAL A 70 -6.20 -1.49 -1.84
N THR A 71 -6.11 -1.86 -0.57
CA THR A 71 -6.81 -3.02 -0.02
C THR A 71 -8.33 -2.81 -0.10
N THR A 72 -8.80 -1.62 0.24
CA THR A 72 -10.23 -1.27 0.13
C THR A 72 -10.69 -1.32 -1.32
N ALA A 73 -9.89 -0.82 -2.25
CA ALA A 73 -10.21 -0.87 -3.67
C ALA A 73 -10.30 -2.31 -4.19
N ALA A 74 -9.38 -3.18 -3.76
CA ALA A 74 -9.42 -4.60 -4.13
C ALA A 74 -10.72 -5.26 -3.68
N GLY A 75 -11.14 -5.00 -2.43
CA GLY A 75 -12.41 -5.49 -1.91
C GLY A 75 -13.61 -4.94 -2.69
N GLY A 76 -13.55 -3.66 -3.06
CA GLY A 76 -14.57 -3.01 -3.87
C GLY A 76 -14.72 -3.62 -5.25
N TYR A 77 -13.61 -3.91 -5.92
CA TYR A 77 -13.64 -4.59 -7.22
C TYR A 77 -14.23 -5.99 -7.12
N THR A 78 -13.85 -6.75 -6.08
CA THR A 78 -14.38 -8.10 -5.86
C THR A 78 -15.89 -8.06 -5.64
N ALA A 79 -16.37 -7.14 -4.80
CA ALA A 79 -17.79 -6.98 -4.51
C ALA A 79 -18.57 -6.55 -5.77
N GLN A 80 -18.02 -5.61 -6.54
CA GLN A 80 -18.66 -5.13 -7.76
C GLN A 80 -18.74 -6.23 -8.82
N GLU A 81 -17.70 -7.03 -8.97
CA GLU A 81 -17.73 -8.17 -9.88
C GLU A 81 -18.83 -9.16 -9.52
N ALA A 82 -18.98 -9.46 -8.23
CA ALA A 82 -20.04 -10.36 -7.76
C ALA A 82 -21.43 -9.76 -8.03
N THR A 83 -21.62 -8.47 -7.77
CA THR A 83 -22.87 -7.78 -8.04
C THR A 83 -23.20 -7.78 -9.51
N SER A 84 -22.24 -7.45 -10.36
CA SER A 84 -22.43 -7.42 -11.82
C SER A 84 -22.76 -8.80 -12.38
N ALA A 85 -22.09 -9.84 -11.87
CA ALA A 85 -22.39 -11.22 -12.28
C ALA A 85 -23.81 -11.61 -11.92
N ALA A 86 -24.27 -11.25 -10.72
CA ALA A 86 -25.63 -11.52 -10.27
C ALA A 86 -26.67 -10.75 -11.11
N ASP A 87 -26.38 -9.48 -11.40
CA ASP A 87 -27.27 -8.64 -12.21
C ASP A 87 -27.41 -9.20 -13.64
N ILE A 88 -26.31 -9.62 -14.23
CA ILE A 88 -26.34 -10.23 -15.56
C ILE A 88 -27.09 -11.54 -15.55
N ALA A 89 -26.86 -12.38 -14.52
CA ALA A 89 -27.57 -13.67 -14.39
C ALA A 89 -29.07 -13.49 -14.19
N ALA A 90 -29.48 -12.36 -13.60
CA ALA A 90 -30.89 -12.07 -13.35
C ALA A 90 -31.62 -11.57 -14.61
N ILE A 91 -30.91 -11.23 -15.68
CA ILE A 91 -31.53 -10.76 -16.92
C ILE A 91 -32.24 -11.94 -17.58
N THR A 92 -33.54 -11.78 -17.78
CA THR A 92 -34.37 -12.77 -18.45
C THR A 92 -35.03 -12.13 -19.67
N GLY A 93 -35.42 -12.95 -20.63
CA GLY A 93 -36.12 -12.46 -21.81
C GLY A 93 -35.25 -11.78 -22.85
N VAL A 94 -33.90 -11.83 -22.67
CA VAL A 94 -32.98 -11.33 -23.69
C VAL A 94 -33.00 -12.31 -24.86
N THR A 95 -33.28 -11.79 -26.03
CA THR A 95 -33.30 -12.57 -27.26
C THR A 95 -32.20 -12.13 -28.19
N VAL A 96 -31.38 -13.06 -28.63
CA VAL A 96 -30.36 -12.81 -29.63
C VAL A 96 -31.00 -12.94 -31.01
N VAL A 97 -30.88 -11.90 -31.79
CA VAL A 97 -31.51 -11.85 -33.12
C VAL A 97 -30.45 -12.04 -34.18
#